data_0cb0caeff5c551d115e9f7f0b235fb1b
#
_entry.id   0cb0caeff5c551d115e9f7f0b235fb1b
#
_cell.length_a   1.000
_cell.length_b   1.000
_cell.length_c   1.000
_cell.angle_alpha   90.00
_cell.angle_beta   90.00
_cell.angle_gamma   90.00
#
_symmetry.space_group_name_H-M   'P 1'
#
loop_
_entity.id
_entity.type
_entity.pdbx_description
1 polymer ?
#
loop_
_entity_poly.entity_id
_entity_poly.type
_entity_poly.pdbx_seq_one_letter_code
_entity_poly.pdbx_strand_id
1 'polypeptide(L)'
;VKNVDISGVGGYESVSEATAILAPASVIADTKTEYPTLSYSVYRVKAGDMVGIIAENFGITQDTIISVNNIRQTRTIQPGDYFRIPNIPGIIYTVRQDGETIASITKEYEVNAEKCSYVNNIEEEALLTAGTTLFIPDAELDYVTRQEINGDLFRRPIKAWYYISSYFGWRNSPFTGQRSYHSGIDMACPTGTKIYGALSGTVTTAGWSDVYGNYVIVRHHSGYKTLYAHMSKINVRVGQYVTQDS
;
A
#
# COMPACT_ATOMS: atom_id res chain seq x y z
N VAL A 1 -18.28 -27.97 8.85
CA VAL A 1 -18.70 -26.79 8.11
C VAL A 1 -19.73 -26.11 9.00
N LYS A 2 -19.35 -25.06 9.72
CA LYS A 2 -20.30 -24.26 10.49
C LYS A 2 -20.82 -23.17 9.56
N ASN A 3 -22.12 -23.20 9.26
CA ASN A 3 -22.82 -22.07 8.67
C ASN A 3 -22.69 -20.89 9.64
N VAL A 4 -21.94 -19.87 9.23
CA VAL A 4 -21.93 -18.60 9.94
C VAL A 4 -23.18 -17.85 9.50
N ASP A 5 -24.12 -17.68 10.42
CA ASP A 5 -25.32 -16.85 10.22
C ASP A 5 -24.87 -15.38 10.10
N ILE A 6 -24.93 -14.84 8.87
CA ILE A 6 -24.56 -13.46 8.55
C ILE A 6 -25.75 -12.48 8.62
N SER A 7 -26.84 -12.87 9.32
CA SER A 7 -28.06 -12.03 9.45
C SER A 7 -27.85 -10.68 10.14
N GLY A 8 -26.66 -10.39 10.66
CA GLY A 8 -26.31 -9.13 11.30
C GLY A 8 -25.46 -8.16 10.44
N VAL A 9 -25.03 -8.56 9.25
CA VAL A 9 -24.21 -7.71 8.36
C VAL A 9 -25.16 -6.92 7.48
N GLY A 10 -25.17 -5.60 7.63
CA GLY A 10 -26.09 -4.67 6.97
C GLY A 10 -26.22 -4.84 5.47
N GLY A 11 -27.40 -4.57 4.99
CA GLY A 11 -27.94 -4.85 3.68
C GLY A 11 -26.96 -4.75 2.51
N TYR A 12 -26.86 -5.85 1.78
CA TYR A 12 -26.14 -5.91 0.51
C TYR A 12 -27.14 -5.52 -0.58
N GLU A 13 -26.83 -4.49 -1.34
CA GLU A 13 -27.48 -4.28 -2.62
C GLU A 13 -26.58 -4.91 -3.70
N SER A 14 -27.14 -5.87 -4.44
CA SER A 14 -26.48 -6.39 -5.64
C SER A 14 -26.62 -5.33 -6.74
N VAL A 15 -25.53 -4.72 -7.15
CA VAL A 15 -25.52 -3.89 -8.36
C VAL A 15 -25.26 -4.81 -9.52
N SER A 16 -26.36 -5.23 -10.18
CA SER A 16 -26.27 -5.78 -11.53
C SER A 16 -25.92 -4.63 -12.47
N GLU A 17 -24.84 -4.79 -13.23
CA GLU A 17 -24.28 -3.88 -14.21
C GLU A 17 -23.15 -2.96 -13.69
N ALA A 18 -21.96 -3.57 -13.52
CA ALA A 18 -20.75 -2.82 -13.80
C ALA A 18 -20.50 -2.92 -15.30
N THR A 19 -20.75 -1.85 -16.04
CA THR A 19 -20.35 -1.75 -17.44
C THR A 19 -18.81 -1.86 -17.48
N ALA A 20 -18.31 -3.09 -17.71
CA ALA A 20 -16.93 -3.25 -18.14
C ALA A 20 -16.83 -2.48 -19.47
N ILE A 21 -15.89 -1.57 -19.58
CA ILE A 21 -15.56 -0.91 -20.85
C ILE A 21 -14.90 -2.02 -21.68
N LEU A 22 -15.69 -2.65 -22.54
CA LEU A 22 -15.29 -3.74 -23.40
C LEU A 22 -14.37 -3.22 -24.51
N ALA A 23 -13.14 -3.68 -24.52
CA ALA A 23 -12.42 -3.86 -25.78
C ALA A 23 -13.18 -4.90 -26.64
N PRO A 24 -13.20 -4.82 -27.99
CA PRO A 24 -13.98 -5.72 -28.83
C PRO A 24 -13.52 -7.18 -28.60
N ALA A 25 -14.44 -8.00 -28.11
CA ALA A 25 -14.19 -9.38 -27.74
C ALA A 25 -14.14 -10.27 -28.98
N SER A 26 -13.08 -11.06 -29.15
CA SER A 26 -13.14 -12.32 -29.85
C SER A 26 -13.83 -13.34 -28.92
N VAL A 27 -14.90 -13.94 -29.42
CA VAL A 27 -15.71 -14.92 -28.66
C VAL A 27 -14.87 -16.17 -28.39
N ILE A 28 -14.50 -16.41 -27.12
CA ILE A 28 -13.88 -17.66 -26.71
C ILE A 28 -14.97 -18.75 -26.70
N ALA A 29 -14.76 -19.81 -27.45
CA ALA A 29 -15.66 -20.95 -27.55
C ALA A 29 -15.78 -21.70 -26.21
N ASP A 30 -17.01 -22.12 -25.90
CA ASP A 30 -17.47 -22.84 -24.70
C ASP A 30 -16.62 -24.06 -24.36
N THR A 31 -15.54 -23.90 -23.60
CA THR A 31 -14.93 -24.97 -22.82
C THR A 31 -15.42 -24.81 -21.39
N LYS A 32 -15.92 -25.90 -20.81
CA LYS A 32 -16.33 -25.97 -19.38
C LYS A 32 -15.17 -25.54 -18.49
N THR A 33 -15.06 -24.25 -18.27
CA THR A 33 -14.05 -23.68 -17.35
C THR A 33 -14.63 -23.67 -15.95
N GLU A 34 -13.90 -24.23 -14.99
CA GLU A 34 -14.25 -24.28 -13.56
C GLU A 34 -14.07 -22.90 -12.87
N TYR A 35 -13.76 -21.85 -13.63
CA TYR A 35 -13.47 -20.54 -13.05
C TYR A 35 -14.75 -19.73 -12.81
N PRO A 36 -14.86 -19.09 -11.64
CA PRO A 36 -16.02 -18.23 -11.35
C PRO A 36 -15.98 -16.94 -12.19
N THR A 37 -17.13 -16.53 -12.67
CA THR A 37 -17.30 -15.21 -13.29
C THR A 37 -17.11 -14.13 -12.25
N LEU A 38 -16.35 -13.07 -12.60
CA LEU A 38 -16.13 -11.93 -11.71
C LEU A 38 -17.43 -11.14 -11.53
N SER A 39 -17.81 -10.92 -10.30
CA SER A 39 -18.93 -10.08 -9.90
C SER A 39 -18.57 -9.24 -8.68
N TYR A 40 -19.31 -8.16 -8.46
CA TYR A 40 -19.06 -7.24 -7.36
C TYR A 40 -20.31 -7.03 -6.52
N SER A 41 -20.15 -6.96 -5.22
CA SER A 41 -21.15 -6.45 -4.28
C SER A 41 -20.69 -5.12 -3.70
N VAL A 42 -21.62 -4.38 -3.07
CA VAL A 42 -21.29 -3.11 -2.40
C VAL A 42 -21.41 -3.30 -0.89
N TYR A 43 -20.38 -2.89 -0.17
CA TYR A 43 -20.35 -2.90 1.28
C TYR A 43 -20.24 -1.47 1.81
N ARG A 44 -21.07 -1.12 2.78
CA ARG A 44 -20.98 0.16 3.49
C ARG A 44 -20.20 -0.01 4.78
N VAL A 45 -19.07 0.69 4.90
CA VAL A 45 -18.18 0.64 6.07
C VAL A 45 -18.91 1.07 7.33
N LYS A 46 -18.76 0.33 8.41
CA LYS A 46 -19.35 0.55 9.74
C LYS A 46 -18.31 1.06 10.73
N ALA A 47 -18.77 1.61 11.83
CA ALA A 47 -17.87 2.01 12.91
C ALA A 47 -17.12 0.81 13.50
N GLY A 48 -15.78 0.92 13.57
CA GLY A 48 -14.91 -0.16 14.05
C GLY A 48 -14.41 -1.11 12.97
N ASP A 49 -14.87 -0.99 11.73
CA ASP A 49 -14.37 -1.81 10.63
C ASP A 49 -12.89 -1.52 10.35
N MET A 50 -12.20 -2.59 9.96
CA MET A 50 -10.83 -2.55 9.42
C MET A 50 -10.81 -3.30 8.10
N VAL A 51 -10.04 -2.82 7.13
CA VAL A 51 -9.97 -3.41 5.77
C VAL A 51 -9.67 -4.92 5.82
N GLY A 52 -8.75 -5.35 6.71
CA GLY A 52 -8.41 -6.76 6.87
C GLY A 52 -9.59 -7.61 7.37
N ILE A 53 -10.34 -7.12 8.34
CA ILE A 53 -11.53 -7.82 8.89
C ILE A 53 -12.66 -7.88 7.85
N ILE A 54 -12.87 -6.80 7.10
CA ILE A 54 -13.84 -6.80 6.00
C ILE A 54 -13.43 -7.87 4.97
N ALA A 55 -12.16 -7.91 4.57
CA ALA A 55 -11.65 -8.89 3.60
C ALA A 55 -11.87 -10.33 4.08
N GLU A 56 -11.55 -10.62 5.34
CA GLU A 56 -11.76 -11.94 5.96
C GLU A 56 -13.24 -12.36 5.93
N ASN A 57 -14.15 -11.45 6.26
CA ASN A 57 -15.59 -11.70 6.25
C ASN A 57 -16.14 -12.06 4.85
N PHE A 58 -15.51 -11.56 3.80
CA PHE A 58 -15.90 -11.86 2.41
C PHE A 58 -15.06 -12.97 1.77
N GLY A 59 -14.09 -13.56 2.48
CA GLY A 59 -13.25 -14.64 1.97
C GLY A 59 -12.27 -14.20 0.87
N ILE A 60 -11.89 -12.92 0.88
CA ILE A 60 -10.92 -12.33 -0.05
C ILE A 60 -9.72 -11.75 0.71
N THR A 61 -8.69 -11.27 -0.01
CA THR A 61 -7.52 -10.68 0.63
C THR A 61 -7.72 -9.18 0.93
N GLN A 62 -6.98 -8.66 1.89
CA GLN A 62 -6.92 -7.23 2.16
C GLN A 62 -6.48 -6.45 0.92
N ASP A 63 -5.52 -6.99 0.16
CA ASP A 63 -5.01 -6.40 -1.07
C ASP A 63 -6.08 -6.25 -2.13
N THR A 64 -7.01 -7.19 -2.18
CA THR A 64 -8.17 -7.14 -3.08
C THR A 64 -9.03 -5.91 -2.78
N ILE A 65 -9.40 -5.69 -1.51
CA ILE A 65 -10.19 -4.50 -1.13
C ILE A 65 -9.41 -3.22 -1.40
N ILE A 66 -8.14 -3.19 -1.03
CA ILE A 66 -7.24 -2.04 -1.25
C ILE A 66 -7.20 -1.68 -2.74
N SER A 67 -6.91 -2.66 -3.59
CA SER A 67 -6.72 -2.46 -5.02
C SER A 67 -8.01 -2.08 -5.73
N VAL A 68 -9.09 -2.82 -5.51
CA VAL A 68 -10.40 -2.60 -6.16
C VAL A 68 -11.01 -1.24 -5.81
N ASN A 69 -10.73 -0.74 -4.58
CA ASN A 69 -11.26 0.54 -4.10
C ASN A 69 -10.24 1.68 -4.13
N ASN A 70 -9.04 1.45 -4.71
CA ASN A 70 -7.96 2.44 -4.76
C ASN A 70 -7.67 3.08 -3.39
N ILE A 71 -7.64 2.25 -2.33
CA ILE A 71 -7.36 2.70 -0.97
C ILE A 71 -5.88 3.02 -0.87
N ARG A 72 -5.55 4.26 -0.59
CA ARG A 72 -4.15 4.70 -0.44
C ARG A 72 -3.63 4.61 0.98
N GLN A 73 -4.52 4.60 1.96
CA GLN A 73 -4.20 4.47 3.38
C GLN A 73 -5.34 3.76 4.09
N THR A 74 -5.09 2.55 4.59
CA THR A 74 -6.13 1.75 5.28
C THR A 74 -6.64 2.39 6.57
N ARG A 75 -5.83 3.26 7.19
CA ARG A 75 -6.18 3.96 8.44
C ARG A 75 -7.11 5.16 8.23
N THR A 76 -7.39 5.55 7.00
CA THR A 76 -8.25 6.70 6.67
C THR A 76 -9.66 6.33 6.25
N ILE A 77 -10.00 5.05 6.20
CA ILE A 77 -11.37 4.60 5.93
C ILE A 77 -12.32 5.12 7.02
N GLN A 78 -13.50 5.51 6.61
CA GLN A 78 -14.48 6.10 7.52
C GLN A 78 -15.82 5.33 7.49
N PRO A 79 -16.54 5.27 8.62
CA PRO A 79 -17.90 4.77 8.62
C PRO A 79 -18.76 5.53 7.61
N GLY A 80 -19.43 4.79 6.75
CA GLY A 80 -20.24 5.35 5.65
C GLY A 80 -19.59 5.30 4.29
N ASP A 81 -18.28 5.03 4.17
CA ASP A 81 -17.63 4.77 2.90
C ASP A 81 -18.25 3.54 2.21
N TYR A 82 -18.23 3.53 0.88
CA TYR A 82 -18.73 2.41 0.08
C TYR A 82 -17.57 1.70 -0.59
N PHE A 83 -17.46 0.39 -0.35
CA PHE A 83 -16.47 -0.48 -0.97
C PHE A 83 -17.11 -1.42 -1.99
N ARG A 84 -16.50 -1.55 -3.15
CA ARG A 84 -16.77 -2.62 -4.11
C ARG A 84 -16.03 -3.87 -3.64
N ILE A 85 -16.75 -4.96 -3.47
CA ILE A 85 -16.22 -6.23 -2.98
C ILE A 85 -16.38 -7.28 -4.09
N PRO A 86 -15.29 -7.76 -4.71
CA PRO A 86 -15.37 -8.82 -5.69
C PRO A 86 -15.63 -10.17 -5.01
N ASN A 87 -16.22 -11.10 -5.76
CA ASN A 87 -16.51 -12.47 -5.29
C ASN A 87 -15.30 -13.41 -5.32
N ILE A 88 -14.16 -12.95 -5.83
CA ILE A 88 -12.88 -13.69 -5.88
C ILE A 88 -11.73 -12.79 -5.45
N PRO A 89 -10.64 -13.32 -4.85
CA PRO A 89 -9.45 -12.55 -4.55
C PRO A 89 -8.70 -12.14 -5.82
N GLY A 90 -7.98 -11.01 -5.75
CA GLY A 90 -7.17 -10.50 -6.85
C GLY A 90 -6.98 -8.99 -6.77
N ILE A 91 -6.24 -8.43 -7.70
CA ILE A 91 -5.96 -6.99 -7.74
C ILE A 91 -6.35 -6.38 -9.09
N ILE A 92 -6.60 -5.09 -9.09
CA ILE A 92 -6.73 -4.30 -10.32
C ILE A 92 -5.32 -3.96 -10.82
N TYR A 93 -5.07 -4.23 -12.09
CA TYR A 93 -3.84 -3.89 -12.80
C TYR A 93 -4.16 -2.97 -13.95
N THR A 94 -3.38 -1.91 -14.12
CA THR A 94 -3.46 -1.05 -15.30
C THR A 94 -2.23 -1.31 -16.16
N VAL A 95 -2.43 -1.70 -17.40
CA VAL A 95 -1.39 -1.97 -18.40
C VAL A 95 -0.46 -0.76 -18.48
N ARG A 96 0.84 -0.99 -18.29
CA ARG A 96 1.86 0.07 -18.16
C ARG A 96 2.35 0.58 -19.51
N GLN A 97 2.44 -0.33 -20.49
CA GLN A 97 2.93 -0.04 -21.83
C GLN A 97 2.22 -0.86 -22.89
N ASP A 98 2.18 -0.34 -24.12
CA ASP A 98 1.61 -1.08 -25.24
C ASP A 98 2.38 -2.38 -25.50
N GLY A 99 1.64 -3.46 -25.79
CA GLY A 99 2.20 -4.76 -26.11
C GLY A 99 2.39 -5.70 -24.92
N GLU A 100 2.01 -5.33 -23.71
CA GLU A 100 1.87 -6.31 -22.64
C GLU A 100 0.75 -7.32 -22.98
N THR A 101 0.85 -8.55 -22.47
CA THR A 101 -0.14 -9.61 -22.65
C THR A 101 -0.55 -10.16 -21.27
N ILE A 102 -1.71 -10.84 -21.19
CA ILE A 102 -2.11 -11.53 -19.96
C ILE A 102 -1.02 -12.51 -19.54
N ALA A 103 -0.45 -13.27 -20.48
CA ALA A 103 0.64 -14.21 -20.18
C ALA A 103 1.86 -13.52 -19.56
N SER A 104 2.26 -12.34 -20.04
CA SER A 104 3.39 -11.59 -19.49
C SER A 104 3.09 -11.04 -18.09
N ILE A 105 1.88 -10.49 -17.88
CA ILE A 105 1.43 -9.92 -16.61
C ILE A 105 1.28 -11.01 -15.55
N THR A 106 0.59 -12.11 -15.86
CA THR A 106 0.37 -13.20 -14.90
C THR A 106 1.66 -13.90 -14.49
N LYS A 107 2.66 -13.92 -15.36
CA LYS A 107 4.01 -14.39 -15.03
C LYS A 107 4.71 -13.49 -14.02
N GLU A 108 4.54 -12.15 -14.10
CA GLU A 108 5.07 -11.20 -13.11
C GLU A 108 4.48 -11.43 -11.73
N TYR A 109 3.17 -11.72 -11.67
CA TYR A 109 2.43 -11.95 -10.42
C TYR A 109 2.42 -13.42 -9.96
N GLU A 110 3.01 -14.34 -10.70
CA GLU A 110 3.06 -15.78 -10.41
C GLU A 110 1.65 -16.40 -10.23
N VAL A 111 0.69 -15.98 -11.07
CA VAL A 111 -0.71 -16.45 -11.04
C VAL A 111 -1.11 -17.15 -12.33
N ASN A 112 -2.28 -17.80 -12.32
CA ASN A 112 -2.78 -18.58 -13.44
C ASN A 112 -3.26 -17.71 -14.62
N ALA A 113 -2.64 -17.86 -15.80
CA ALA A 113 -2.94 -17.08 -16.99
C ALA A 113 -4.31 -17.41 -17.58
N GLU A 114 -4.70 -18.70 -17.63
CA GLU A 114 -6.00 -19.15 -18.14
C GLU A 114 -7.15 -18.58 -17.31
N LYS A 115 -7.04 -18.63 -15.95
CA LYS A 115 -8.01 -18.00 -15.05
C LYS A 115 -8.11 -16.48 -15.27
N CYS A 116 -6.98 -15.82 -15.47
CA CYS A 116 -6.93 -14.38 -15.74
C CYS A 116 -7.56 -14.04 -17.10
N SER A 117 -7.26 -14.80 -18.14
CA SER A 117 -7.86 -14.72 -19.46
C SER A 117 -9.39 -14.85 -19.38
N TYR A 118 -9.87 -15.89 -18.71
CA TYR A 118 -11.30 -16.13 -18.53
C TYR A 118 -12.01 -14.99 -17.79
N VAL A 119 -11.46 -14.55 -16.67
CA VAL A 119 -12.06 -13.50 -15.82
C VAL A 119 -12.17 -12.16 -16.55
N ASN A 120 -11.20 -11.84 -17.42
CA ASN A 120 -11.18 -10.60 -18.18
C ASN A 120 -11.78 -10.74 -19.58
N ASN A 121 -12.12 -11.96 -20.02
CA ASN A 121 -12.59 -12.27 -21.37
C ASN A 121 -11.63 -11.75 -22.46
N ILE A 122 -10.34 -11.97 -22.27
CA ILE A 122 -9.24 -11.56 -23.17
C ILE A 122 -8.31 -12.76 -23.36
N GLU A 123 -7.87 -13.03 -24.59
CA GLU A 123 -6.91 -14.10 -24.89
C GLU A 123 -5.54 -13.83 -24.23
N GLU A 124 -4.85 -14.89 -23.81
CA GLU A 124 -3.58 -14.79 -23.05
C GLU A 124 -2.49 -14.02 -23.80
N GLU A 125 -2.40 -14.21 -25.12
CA GLU A 125 -1.40 -13.58 -25.99
C GLU A 125 -1.90 -12.33 -26.70
N ALA A 126 -3.13 -11.87 -26.40
CA ALA A 126 -3.66 -10.63 -26.96
C ALA A 126 -2.80 -9.43 -26.52
N LEU A 127 -2.39 -8.61 -27.48
CA LEU A 127 -1.61 -7.40 -27.22
C LEU A 127 -2.51 -6.34 -26.59
N LEU A 128 -2.15 -5.90 -25.40
CA LEU A 128 -2.89 -4.91 -24.64
C LEU A 128 -2.34 -3.50 -24.89
N THR A 129 -3.22 -2.52 -24.80
CA THR A 129 -2.86 -1.09 -24.88
C THR A 129 -2.65 -0.51 -23.51
N ALA A 130 -1.67 0.37 -23.34
CA ALA A 130 -1.39 1.08 -22.11
C ALA A 130 -2.65 1.81 -21.59
N GLY A 131 -2.90 1.70 -20.28
CA GLY A 131 -4.12 2.23 -19.64
C GLY A 131 -5.30 1.25 -19.60
N THR A 132 -5.26 0.11 -20.32
CA THR A 132 -6.25 -0.96 -20.16
C THR A 132 -6.24 -1.46 -18.72
N THR A 133 -7.43 -1.62 -18.13
CA THR A 133 -7.58 -2.09 -16.76
C THR A 133 -8.02 -3.55 -16.73
N LEU A 134 -7.32 -4.38 -15.97
CA LEU A 134 -7.59 -5.81 -15.81
C LEU A 134 -7.81 -6.12 -14.33
N PHE A 135 -8.58 -7.17 -14.05
CA PHE A 135 -8.59 -7.82 -12.76
C PHE A 135 -7.67 -9.05 -12.82
N ILE A 136 -6.64 -9.09 -11.99
CA ILE A 136 -5.70 -10.20 -11.92
C ILE A 136 -6.08 -11.10 -10.74
N PRO A 137 -6.76 -12.25 -11.00
CA PRO A 137 -7.20 -13.16 -9.93
C PRO A 137 -6.00 -13.71 -9.16
N ASP A 138 -6.18 -13.90 -7.86
CA ASP A 138 -5.20 -14.46 -6.91
C ASP A 138 -3.90 -13.65 -6.76
N ALA A 139 -3.73 -12.55 -7.50
CA ALA A 139 -2.59 -11.67 -7.34
C ALA A 139 -2.70 -10.84 -6.05
N GLU A 140 -1.55 -10.53 -5.48
CA GLU A 140 -1.40 -9.68 -4.30
C GLU A 140 -0.54 -8.46 -4.62
N LEU A 141 -0.67 -7.42 -3.80
CA LEU A 141 0.23 -6.28 -3.83
C LEU A 141 1.61 -6.71 -3.33
N ASP A 142 2.67 -6.12 -3.88
CA ASP A 142 4.00 -6.35 -3.34
C ASP A 142 4.08 -5.89 -1.87
N TYR A 143 4.99 -6.53 -1.11
CA TYR A 143 5.12 -6.31 0.34
C TYR A 143 5.30 -4.83 0.70
N VAL A 144 6.08 -4.10 -0.09
CA VAL A 144 6.42 -2.70 0.18
C VAL A 144 5.20 -1.81 0.00
N THR A 145 4.49 -1.95 -1.12
CA THR A 145 3.24 -1.24 -1.40
C THR A 145 2.19 -1.51 -0.32
N ARG A 146 2.04 -2.77 0.11
CA ARG A 146 1.12 -3.14 1.19
C ARG A 146 1.48 -2.45 2.50
N GLN A 147 2.78 -2.43 2.89
CA GLN A 147 3.23 -1.77 4.12
C GLN A 147 3.05 -0.24 4.04
N GLU A 148 3.26 0.36 2.88
CA GLU A 148 3.04 1.78 2.65
C GLU A 148 1.56 2.16 2.86
N ILE A 149 0.65 1.40 2.25
CA ILE A 149 -0.79 1.63 2.35
C ILE A 149 -1.31 1.39 3.77
N ASN A 150 -0.75 0.42 4.48
CA ASN A 150 -1.08 0.15 5.89
C ASN A 150 -0.48 1.20 6.85
N GLY A 151 0.46 2.00 6.39
CA GLY A 151 1.19 2.97 7.22
C GLY A 151 2.22 2.33 8.15
N ASP A 152 2.65 1.09 7.87
CA ASP A 152 3.59 0.32 8.68
C ASP A 152 5.01 0.30 8.08
N LEU A 153 5.19 0.99 6.95
CA LEU A 153 6.46 1.04 6.24
C LEU A 153 7.58 1.65 7.09
N PHE A 154 7.28 2.78 7.76
CA PHE A 154 8.23 3.47 8.61
C PHE A 154 8.04 3.09 10.07
N ARG A 155 9.14 2.69 10.74
CA ARG A 155 9.15 2.43 12.17
C ARG A 155 9.74 3.61 12.93
N ARG A 156 9.33 3.73 14.18
CA ARG A 156 9.87 4.72 15.10
C ARG A 156 11.39 4.50 15.28
N PRO A 157 12.23 5.53 15.04
CA PRO A 157 13.68 5.37 15.06
C PRO A 157 14.29 5.27 16.47
N ILE A 158 13.55 5.63 17.52
CA ILE A 158 13.99 5.54 18.91
C ILE A 158 13.16 4.47 19.63
N LYS A 159 13.82 3.39 20.08
CA LYS A 159 13.18 2.29 20.82
C LYS A 159 13.10 2.58 22.34
N ALA A 160 13.98 3.43 22.86
CA ALA A 160 13.99 3.87 24.24
C ALA A 160 12.88 4.91 24.55
N TRP A 161 12.76 5.28 25.82
CA TRP A 161 11.84 6.37 26.21
C TRP A 161 12.27 7.70 25.62
N TYR A 162 11.31 8.48 25.15
CA TYR A 162 11.46 9.84 24.65
C TYR A 162 10.14 10.60 24.85
N TYR A 163 10.18 11.91 24.73
CA TYR A 163 8.97 12.73 24.60
C TYR A 163 9.06 13.60 23.34
N ILE A 164 7.91 14.01 22.83
CA ILE A 164 7.85 14.92 21.68
C ILE A 164 8.04 16.33 22.20
N SER A 165 9.18 16.94 21.87
CA SER A 165 9.50 18.33 22.25
C SER A 165 9.00 19.35 21.21
N SER A 166 8.80 18.93 19.94
CA SER A 166 8.20 19.75 18.91
C SER A 166 7.53 18.88 17.83
N TYR A 167 6.34 19.30 17.44
CA TYR A 167 5.54 18.62 16.41
C TYR A 167 5.82 19.17 15.01
N PHE A 168 5.50 18.39 14.01
CA PHE A 168 5.47 18.80 12.60
C PHE A 168 4.43 19.90 12.37
N GLY A 169 4.75 20.86 11.50
CA GLY A 169 3.84 21.91 11.07
C GLY A 169 4.28 23.33 11.47
N TRP A 170 3.36 24.27 11.35
CA TRP A 170 3.61 25.66 11.69
C TRP A 170 3.69 25.88 13.20
N ARG A 171 4.79 26.46 13.65
CA ARG A 171 5.03 26.82 15.05
C ARG A 171 5.85 28.10 15.18
N ASN A 172 5.92 28.65 16.36
CA ASN A 172 6.90 29.70 16.64
C ASN A 172 8.29 29.05 16.82
N SER A 173 9.28 29.61 16.15
CA SER A 173 10.67 29.17 16.27
C SER A 173 11.14 29.33 17.72
N PRO A 174 11.71 28.28 18.35
CA PRO A 174 12.25 28.40 19.71
C PRO A 174 13.48 29.32 19.78
N PHE A 175 14.09 29.66 18.64
CA PHE A 175 15.30 30.50 18.57
C PHE A 175 14.97 31.96 18.28
N THR A 176 14.01 32.23 17.41
CA THR A 176 13.71 33.60 16.96
C THR A 176 12.34 34.11 17.41
N GLY A 177 11.48 33.24 17.95
CA GLY A 177 10.09 33.56 18.26
C GLY A 177 9.17 33.77 17.04
N GLN A 178 9.73 33.84 15.84
CA GLN A 178 8.98 34.06 14.61
C GLN A 178 8.28 32.78 14.14
N ARG A 179 7.18 32.93 13.42
CA ARG A 179 6.45 31.80 12.84
C ARG A 179 7.32 31.07 11.81
N SER A 180 7.54 29.79 12.03
CA SER A 180 8.35 28.94 11.15
C SER A 180 7.67 27.59 10.95
N TYR A 181 7.97 26.95 9.82
CA TYR A 181 7.46 25.61 9.52
C TYR A 181 8.47 24.57 9.93
N HIS A 182 8.04 23.63 10.78
CA HIS A 182 8.86 22.50 11.20
C HIS A 182 8.53 21.28 10.33
N SER A 183 9.49 20.83 9.53
CA SER A 183 9.34 19.72 8.58
C SER A 183 9.54 18.35 9.17
N GLY A 184 9.66 18.24 10.50
CA GLY A 184 9.90 16.99 11.21
C GLY A 184 9.21 16.92 12.56
N ILE A 185 9.57 15.88 13.33
CA ILE A 185 9.15 15.69 14.71
C ILE A 185 10.42 15.64 15.56
N ASP A 186 10.48 16.44 16.63
CA ASP A 186 11.60 16.42 17.58
C ASP A 186 11.29 15.45 18.72
N MET A 187 12.04 14.36 18.75
CA MET A 187 11.97 13.31 19.77
C MET A 187 13.11 13.51 20.76
N ALA A 188 12.85 14.17 21.90
CA ALA A 188 13.87 14.42 22.92
C ALA A 188 14.11 13.18 23.77
N CYS A 189 15.38 12.75 23.85
CA CYS A 189 15.83 11.60 24.60
C CYS A 189 17.22 11.87 25.22
N PRO A 190 17.65 11.08 26.21
CA PRO A 190 18.99 11.22 26.81
C PRO A 190 20.10 11.11 25.75
N THR A 191 21.17 11.90 25.93
CA THR A 191 22.37 11.82 25.08
C THR A 191 22.94 10.40 25.08
N GLY A 192 23.31 9.89 23.90
CA GLY A 192 23.80 8.51 23.73
C GLY A 192 22.69 7.49 23.45
N THR A 193 21.42 7.88 23.47
CA THR A 193 20.33 7.00 23.05
C THR A 193 20.54 6.56 21.59
N LYS A 194 20.41 5.26 21.32
CA LYS A 194 20.55 4.71 19.96
C LYS A 194 19.39 5.16 19.07
N ILE A 195 19.74 5.61 17.87
CA ILE A 195 18.82 5.97 16.81
C ILE A 195 18.97 4.94 15.69
N TYR A 196 17.88 4.31 15.27
CA TYR A 196 17.83 3.28 14.25
C TYR A 196 17.26 3.86 12.94
N GLY A 197 17.47 3.17 11.83
CA GLY A 197 16.78 3.50 10.58
C GLY A 197 15.27 3.37 10.74
N ALA A 198 14.51 4.40 10.36
CA ALA A 198 13.05 4.31 10.35
C ALA A 198 12.55 3.36 9.25
N LEU A 199 13.35 3.18 8.19
CA LEU A 199 13.19 2.23 7.10
C LEU A 199 14.58 1.81 6.61
N SER A 200 14.67 0.64 6.00
CA SER A 200 15.92 0.17 5.38
C SER A 200 16.28 1.03 4.17
N GLY A 201 17.57 1.31 3.97
CA GLY A 201 18.04 2.16 2.88
C GLY A 201 19.53 2.41 2.88
N THR A 202 19.97 3.27 1.95
CA THR A 202 21.38 3.64 1.81
C THR A 202 21.63 5.03 2.36
N VAL A 203 22.65 5.16 3.20
CA VAL A 203 23.10 6.46 3.71
C VAL A 203 23.63 7.30 2.56
N THR A 204 23.01 8.43 2.33
CA THR A 204 23.43 9.39 1.28
C THR A 204 24.20 10.56 1.84
N THR A 205 24.02 10.87 3.13
CA THR A 205 24.74 11.95 3.82
C THR A 205 25.02 11.50 5.25
N ALA A 206 26.24 11.77 5.72
CA ALA A 206 26.67 11.60 7.11
C ALA A 206 27.67 12.71 7.39
N GLY A 207 27.33 13.68 8.22
CA GLY A 207 28.15 14.88 8.41
C GLY A 207 27.59 15.83 9.45
N TRP A 208 28.07 17.07 9.40
CA TRP A 208 27.69 18.14 10.30
C TRP A 208 27.20 19.38 9.54
N SER A 209 26.28 20.12 10.11
CA SER A 209 25.87 21.44 9.64
C SER A 209 25.41 22.32 10.81
N ASP A 210 25.41 23.65 10.61
CA ASP A 210 24.96 24.61 11.62
C ASP A 210 23.48 24.42 12.00
N VAL A 211 22.65 23.92 11.06
CA VAL A 211 21.21 23.74 11.26
C VAL A 211 20.89 22.42 11.96
N TYR A 212 21.55 21.33 11.54
CA TYR A 212 21.20 19.97 11.97
C TYR A 212 22.21 19.36 12.96
N GLY A 213 23.29 20.04 13.28
CA GLY A 213 24.40 19.45 14.04
C GLY A 213 24.94 18.22 13.30
N ASN A 214 25.31 17.17 14.02
CA ASN A 214 25.59 15.89 13.40
C ASN A 214 24.29 15.30 12.85
N TYR A 215 24.30 14.96 11.55
CA TYR A 215 23.09 14.45 10.90
C TYR A 215 23.39 13.35 9.88
N VAL A 216 22.39 12.52 9.63
CA VAL A 216 22.41 11.45 8.64
C VAL A 216 21.16 11.56 7.77
N ILE A 217 21.33 11.35 6.45
CA ILE A 217 20.22 11.17 5.52
C ILE A 217 20.30 9.76 4.95
N VAL A 218 19.19 9.04 5.01
CA VAL A 218 19.02 7.73 4.40
C VAL A 218 18.03 7.83 3.25
N ARG A 219 18.42 7.32 2.08
CA ARG A 219 17.55 7.15 0.92
C ARG A 219 16.98 5.74 0.93
N HIS A 220 15.67 5.64 0.82
CA HIS A 220 14.89 4.42 0.77
C HIS A 220 14.42 4.11 -0.65
N HIS A 221 13.69 3.00 -0.84
CA HIS A 221 12.98 2.72 -2.09
C HIS A 221 11.91 3.81 -2.36
N SER A 222 11.36 3.82 -3.56
CA SER A 222 10.28 4.74 -3.98
C SER A 222 10.59 6.23 -3.78
N GLY A 223 11.88 6.61 -3.67
CA GLY A 223 12.31 8.00 -3.54
C GLY A 223 12.19 8.61 -2.14
N TYR A 224 11.72 7.88 -1.16
CA TYR A 224 11.65 8.36 0.23
C TYR A 224 13.04 8.64 0.80
N LYS A 225 13.11 9.64 1.68
CA LYS A 225 14.31 9.98 2.47
C LYS A 225 13.93 10.25 3.91
N THR A 226 14.76 9.79 4.84
CA THR A 226 14.67 10.18 6.25
C THR A 226 15.92 10.94 6.67
N LEU A 227 15.72 11.97 7.50
CA LEU A 227 16.78 12.79 8.08
C LEU A 227 16.76 12.61 9.60
N TYR A 228 17.93 12.32 10.15
CA TYR A 228 18.19 12.20 11.58
C TYR A 228 19.18 13.27 11.98
N ALA A 229 18.80 14.19 12.87
CA ALA A 229 19.58 15.36 13.23
C ALA A 229 19.92 15.40 14.72
N HIS A 230 20.75 16.35 15.11
CA HIS A 230 21.17 16.64 16.50
C HIS A 230 21.75 15.42 17.22
N MET A 231 22.43 14.56 16.47
CA MET A 231 23.06 13.34 16.99
C MET A 231 24.34 13.69 17.79
N SER A 232 24.56 13.00 18.90
CA SER A 232 25.83 13.15 19.64
C SER A 232 27.00 12.51 18.90
N LYS A 233 26.75 11.44 18.11
CA LYS A 233 27.75 10.73 17.33
C LYS A 233 27.10 10.04 16.12
N ILE A 234 27.81 10.07 14.98
CA ILE A 234 27.46 9.32 13.77
C ILE A 234 28.26 8.03 13.76
N ASN A 235 27.56 6.89 13.65
CA ASN A 235 28.16 5.54 13.62
C ASN A 235 28.09 4.86 12.26
N VAL A 236 27.64 5.58 11.23
CA VAL A 236 27.46 5.10 9.86
C VAL A 236 28.25 5.98 8.89
N ARG A 237 28.50 5.49 7.67
CA ARG A 237 29.20 6.20 6.59
C ARG A 237 28.36 6.30 5.34
N VAL A 238 28.63 7.29 4.50
CA VAL A 238 28.00 7.42 3.17
C VAL A 238 28.22 6.15 2.35
N GLY A 239 27.19 5.68 1.67
CA GLY A 239 27.15 4.43 0.91
C GLY A 239 26.83 3.19 1.74
N GLN A 240 26.79 3.29 3.06
CA GLN A 240 26.41 2.15 3.91
C GLN A 240 24.92 1.87 3.80
N TYR A 241 24.57 0.58 3.62
CA TYR A 241 23.18 0.13 3.75
C TYR A 241 22.84 -0.07 5.23
N VAL A 242 21.73 0.48 5.67
CA VAL A 242 21.20 0.37 7.04
C VAL A 242 19.81 -0.25 7.01
N THR A 243 19.47 -0.93 8.09
CA THR A 243 18.16 -1.54 8.32
C THR A 243 17.43 -0.85 9.46
N GLN A 244 16.19 -1.24 9.72
CA GLN A 244 15.43 -0.77 10.88
C GLN A 244 15.97 -1.25 12.23
N ASP A 245 16.97 -2.12 12.22
CA ASP A 245 17.64 -2.65 13.42
C ASP A 245 19.13 -2.28 13.50
N SER A 246 19.60 -1.46 12.52
CA SER A 246 21.00 -1.00 12.48
C SER A 246 21.18 0.27 13.29
#